data_1f63158fa8743a821fafdb813490ce58
#
_entry.id   1f63158fa8743a821fafdb813490ce58
#
_cell.length_a   1.000
_cell.length_b   1.000
_cell.length_c   1.000
_cell.angle_alpha   90.00
_cell.angle_beta   90.00
_cell.angle_gamma   90.00
#
_symmetry.space_group_name_H-M   'P 1'
#
loop_
_entity.id
_entity.type
_entity.pdbx_description
1 polymer ?
#
loop_
_entity_poly.entity_id
_entity_poly.type
_entity_poly.pdbx_seq_one_letter_code
_entity_poly.pdbx_strand_id
1 'polypeptide(L)'
;MKKIVVFTGAGVSADSGLATFRDSDGLWANYRIEDVCTPEALRDNRAQVVDFYNMRRREMLGKEPNAGHRAIAGLEECFDVEVITQNVDNLHERAGSSRVTHLHGELTKLRSSRDPESVSYTHLRAHE
;
A
#
# COMPACT_ATOMS: atom_id res chain seq x y z
N MET A 1 6.56 -28.66 0.29
CA MET A 1 7.13 -27.56 -0.51
C MET A 1 8.12 -26.76 0.31
N LYS A 2 9.17 -26.32 -0.33
CA LYS A 2 10.09 -25.39 0.33
C LYS A 2 9.40 -24.06 0.59
N LYS A 3 9.72 -23.44 1.70
CA LYS A 3 9.18 -22.15 2.08
C LYS A 3 10.05 -21.02 1.56
N ILE A 4 9.42 -20.00 0.98
CA ILE A 4 10.09 -18.77 0.55
C ILE A 4 9.41 -17.59 1.22
N VAL A 5 10.21 -16.70 1.79
CA VAL A 5 9.74 -15.40 2.28
C VAL A 5 10.27 -14.35 1.32
N VAL A 6 9.36 -13.57 0.75
CA VAL A 6 9.69 -12.46 -0.16
C VAL A 6 9.46 -11.16 0.57
N PHE A 7 10.51 -10.37 0.72
CA PHE A 7 10.43 -9.07 1.37
C PHE A 7 10.49 -7.97 0.32
N THR A 8 9.48 -7.09 0.29
CA THR A 8 9.42 -6.03 -0.73
C THR A 8 9.25 -4.64 -0.13
N GLY A 9 9.63 -3.66 -0.91
CA GLY A 9 9.46 -2.24 -0.60
C GLY A 9 8.91 -1.48 -1.80
N ALA A 10 8.96 -0.16 -1.74
CA ALA A 10 8.36 0.72 -2.75
C ALA A 10 8.88 0.46 -4.16
N GLY A 11 10.10 -0.02 -4.30
CA GLY A 11 10.70 -0.28 -5.61
C GLY A 11 9.93 -1.29 -6.43
N VAL A 12 9.31 -2.31 -5.82
CA VAL A 12 8.54 -3.31 -6.57
C VAL A 12 7.30 -2.71 -7.22
N SER A 13 6.76 -1.63 -6.67
CA SER A 13 5.56 -0.95 -7.19
C SER A 13 5.87 0.23 -8.09
N ALA A 14 7.15 0.62 -8.20
CA ALA A 14 7.55 1.75 -9.04
C ALA A 14 7.18 1.55 -10.51
N ASP A 15 7.39 0.34 -11.03
CA ASP A 15 7.06 0.01 -12.43
C ASP A 15 5.56 -0.04 -12.69
N SER A 16 4.74 -0.06 -11.65
CA SER A 16 3.29 0.08 -11.77
C SER A 16 2.86 1.56 -11.83
N GLY A 17 3.80 2.48 -11.65
CA GLY A 17 3.54 3.90 -11.67
C GLY A 17 3.21 4.50 -10.32
N LEU A 18 3.41 3.78 -9.23
CA LEU A 18 3.24 4.34 -7.89
C LEU A 18 4.49 5.09 -7.47
N ALA A 19 4.30 6.34 -7.02
CA ALA A 19 5.40 7.17 -6.56
C ALA A 19 6.04 6.61 -5.30
N THR A 20 7.36 6.68 -5.23
CA THR A 20 8.11 6.38 -4.01
C THR A 20 8.43 7.68 -3.29
N PHE A 21 8.81 7.60 -2.00
CA PHE A 21 9.23 8.78 -1.23
C PHE A 21 10.47 9.46 -1.81
N ARG A 22 11.22 8.78 -2.68
CA ARG A 22 12.42 9.33 -3.30
C ARG A 22 12.12 10.10 -4.59
N ASP A 23 10.89 10.01 -5.09
CA ASP A 23 10.50 10.67 -6.32
C ASP A 23 10.13 12.12 -6.04
N SER A 24 11.10 13.02 -6.19
CA SER A 24 10.89 14.44 -5.93
C SER A 24 9.90 15.10 -6.90
N ASP A 25 9.66 14.47 -8.07
CA ASP A 25 8.77 14.99 -9.11
C ASP A 25 7.40 14.32 -9.12
N GLY A 26 7.11 13.45 -8.15
CA GLY A 26 5.85 12.72 -8.08
C GLY A 26 4.76 13.48 -7.33
N LEU A 27 3.63 12.80 -7.11
CA LEU A 27 2.49 13.35 -6.37
C LEU A 27 2.85 13.79 -4.96
N TRP A 28 3.93 13.24 -4.42
CA TRP A 28 4.42 13.54 -3.06
C TRP A 28 5.14 14.88 -2.97
N ALA A 29 5.51 15.48 -4.10
CA ALA A 29 6.29 16.73 -4.12
C ALA A 29 5.58 17.90 -3.42
N ASN A 30 4.25 17.86 -3.37
CA ASN A 30 3.44 18.90 -2.73
C ASN A 30 3.18 18.66 -1.25
N TYR A 31 3.72 17.57 -0.70
CA TYR A 31 3.47 17.18 0.70
C TYR A 31 4.78 16.97 1.42
N ARG A 32 4.83 17.42 2.66
CA ARG A 32 5.94 17.13 3.56
C ARG A 32 5.55 15.92 4.41
N ILE A 33 6.50 15.00 4.61
CA ILE A 33 6.26 13.80 5.42
C ILE A 33 5.78 14.18 6.82
N GLU A 34 6.37 15.23 7.42
CA GLU A 34 5.99 15.69 8.75
C GLU A 34 4.54 16.15 8.83
N ASP A 35 3.99 16.62 7.72
CA ASP A 35 2.63 17.18 7.66
C ASP A 35 1.56 16.12 7.42
N VAL A 36 1.91 14.91 6.95
CA VAL A 36 0.92 13.91 6.53
C VAL A 36 1.19 12.50 7.03
N CYS A 37 2.41 12.18 7.44
CA CYS A 37 2.81 10.80 7.78
C CYS A 37 3.23 10.64 9.24
N THR A 38 2.74 11.47 10.14
CA THR A 38 3.06 11.38 11.56
C THR A 38 1.79 11.34 12.40
N PRO A 39 1.85 10.75 13.62
CA PRO A 39 0.71 10.79 14.54
C PRO A 39 0.31 12.22 14.91
N GLU A 40 1.28 13.13 15.01
CA GLU A 40 1.04 14.54 15.30
C GLU A 40 0.25 15.19 14.17
N ALA A 41 0.57 14.87 12.92
CA ALA A 41 -0.17 15.38 11.76
C ALA A 41 -1.62 14.92 11.79
N LEU A 42 -1.87 13.65 12.10
CA LEU A 42 -3.22 13.14 12.21
C LEU A 42 -4.03 13.86 13.28
N ARG A 43 -3.39 14.22 14.40
CA ARG A 43 -4.03 14.95 15.48
C ARG A 43 -4.28 16.42 15.11
N ASP A 44 -3.28 17.08 14.51
CA ASP A 44 -3.27 18.54 14.33
C ASP A 44 -3.72 18.99 12.93
N ASN A 45 -3.56 18.12 11.91
CA ASN A 45 -3.89 18.42 10.51
C ASN A 45 -4.71 17.30 9.89
N ARG A 46 -5.74 16.85 10.59
CA ARG A 46 -6.53 15.67 10.19
C ARG A 46 -7.07 15.76 8.76
N ALA A 47 -7.62 16.91 8.38
CA ALA A 47 -8.19 17.06 7.04
C ALA A 47 -7.14 16.89 5.95
N GLN A 48 -5.95 17.46 6.13
CA GLN A 48 -4.85 17.32 5.17
C GLN A 48 -4.35 15.89 5.10
N VAL A 49 -4.26 15.21 6.24
CA VAL A 49 -3.85 13.80 6.30
C VAL A 49 -4.85 12.92 5.56
N VAL A 50 -6.15 13.11 5.81
CA VAL A 50 -7.20 12.35 5.15
C VAL A 50 -7.17 12.59 3.64
N ASP A 51 -7.03 13.82 3.20
CA ASP A 51 -6.94 14.16 1.77
C ASP A 51 -5.73 13.50 1.11
N PHE A 52 -4.60 13.51 1.79
CA PHE A 52 -3.37 12.88 1.30
C PHE A 52 -3.57 11.37 1.09
N TYR A 53 -4.11 10.67 2.09
CA TYR A 53 -4.32 9.23 1.97
C TYR A 53 -5.43 8.88 0.98
N ASN A 54 -6.46 9.72 0.83
CA ASN A 54 -7.46 9.52 -0.21
C ASN A 54 -6.86 9.69 -1.60
N MET A 55 -5.96 10.65 -1.78
CA MET A 55 -5.23 10.82 -3.04
C MET A 55 -4.40 9.57 -3.35
N ARG A 56 -3.71 9.02 -2.36
CA ARG A 56 -2.92 7.79 -2.55
C ARG A 56 -3.80 6.60 -2.93
N ARG A 57 -4.99 6.48 -2.31
CA ARG A 57 -5.93 5.42 -2.69
C ARG A 57 -6.38 5.56 -4.14
N ARG A 58 -6.76 6.77 -4.55
CA ARG A 58 -7.18 7.01 -5.95
C ARG A 58 -6.07 6.69 -6.93
N GLU A 59 -4.84 7.06 -6.61
CA GLU A 59 -3.68 6.73 -7.44
C GLU A 59 -3.51 5.21 -7.55
N MET A 60 -3.54 4.52 -6.43
CA MET A 60 -3.39 3.06 -6.38
C MET A 60 -4.46 2.35 -7.21
N LEU A 61 -5.70 2.85 -7.18
CA LEU A 61 -6.82 2.23 -7.88
C LEU A 61 -6.65 2.24 -9.39
N GLY A 62 -5.97 3.25 -9.92
CA GLY A 62 -5.71 3.38 -11.36
C GLY A 62 -4.51 2.60 -11.83
N LYS A 63 -3.80 1.90 -10.95
CA LYS A 63 -2.57 1.20 -11.29
C LYS A 63 -2.78 -0.31 -11.26
N GLU A 64 -1.95 -1.01 -12.03
CA GLU A 64 -2.03 -2.46 -12.16
C GLU A 64 -0.77 -3.13 -11.63
N PRO A 65 -0.86 -4.38 -11.15
CA PRO A 65 0.34 -5.14 -10.83
C PRO A 65 1.26 -5.24 -12.04
N ASN A 66 2.54 -5.22 -11.78
CA ASN A 66 3.55 -5.37 -12.84
C ASN A 66 4.12 -6.80 -12.86
N ALA A 67 5.07 -7.04 -13.75
CA ALA A 67 5.68 -8.35 -13.92
C ALA A 67 6.35 -8.87 -12.63
N GLY A 68 6.89 -7.98 -11.80
CA GLY A 68 7.49 -8.36 -10.51
C GLY A 68 6.45 -8.93 -9.57
N HIS A 69 5.32 -8.26 -9.42
CA HIS A 69 4.21 -8.75 -8.59
C HIS A 69 3.71 -10.11 -9.09
N ARG A 70 3.54 -10.24 -10.40
CA ARG A 70 3.05 -11.49 -11.00
C ARG A 70 4.05 -12.63 -10.87
N ALA A 71 5.35 -12.35 -10.98
CA ALA A 71 6.38 -13.36 -10.79
C ALA A 71 6.38 -13.88 -9.36
N ILE A 72 6.24 -13.00 -8.39
CA ILE A 72 6.17 -13.40 -6.97
C ILE A 72 4.94 -14.27 -6.73
N ALA A 73 3.79 -13.88 -7.25
CA ALA A 73 2.57 -14.69 -7.13
C ALA A 73 2.74 -16.07 -7.79
N GLY A 74 3.41 -16.11 -8.94
CA GLY A 74 3.66 -17.35 -9.67
C GLY A 74 4.54 -18.34 -8.90
N LEU A 75 5.36 -17.89 -7.97
CA LEU A 75 6.17 -18.78 -7.14
C LEU A 75 5.31 -19.74 -6.30
N GLU A 76 4.06 -19.39 -6.04
CA GLU A 76 3.18 -20.24 -5.24
C GLU A 76 2.85 -21.57 -5.92
N GLU A 77 3.07 -21.69 -7.20
CA GLU A 77 2.91 -22.98 -7.92
C GLU A 77 3.92 -24.03 -7.45
N CYS A 78 5.11 -23.59 -7.02
CA CYS A 78 6.21 -24.50 -6.68
C CYS A 78 6.69 -24.38 -5.24
N PHE A 79 6.29 -23.32 -4.54
CA PHE A 79 6.81 -23.01 -3.20
C PHE A 79 5.68 -22.58 -2.29
N ASP A 80 5.93 -22.72 -0.98
CA ASP A 80 5.09 -22.13 0.05
C ASP A 80 5.60 -20.70 0.27
N VAL A 81 4.88 -19.71 -0.27
CA VAL A 81 5.36 -18.33 -0.33
C VAL A 81 4.63 -17.45 0.67
N GLU A 82 5.38 -16.66 1.41
CA GLU A 82 4.86 -15.57 2.22
C GLU A 82 5.51 -14.27 1.78
N VAL A 83 4.68 -13.28 1.48
CA VAL A 83 5.15 -11.93 1.12
C VAL A 83 5.08 -11.05 2.35
N ILE A 84 6.18 -10.40 2.69
CA ILE A 84 6.23 -9.39 3.72
C ILE A 84 6.60 -8.08 3.02
N THR A 85 5.70 -7.10 3.08
CA THR A 85 5.90 -5.87 2.33
C THR A 85 5.82 -4.63 3.22
N GLN A 86 6.65 -3.65 2.92
CA GLN A 86 6.55 -2.31 3.50
C GLN A 86 5.48 -1.48 2.81
N ASN A 87 4.96 -1.99 1.67
CA ASN A 87 4.02 -1.23 0.85
C ASN A 87 2.62 -1.27 1.44
N VAL A 88 1.89 -0.20 1.24
CA VAL A 88 0.49 -0.07 1.67
C VAL A 88 -0.48 -0.32 0.53
N ASP A 89 0.03 -0.52 -0.70
CA ASP A 89 -0.79 -0.87 -1.85
C ASP A 89 -1.20 -2.34 -1.83
N ASN A 90 -2.20 -2.70 -2.65
CA ASN A 90 -2.71 -4.07 -2.73
C ASN A 90 -2.26 -4.80 -4.00
N LEU A 91 -1.16 -4.38 -4.61
CA LEU A 91 -0.74 -4.93 -5.89
C LEU A 91 -0.28 -6.39 -5.80
N HIS A 92 0.33 -6.79 -4.69
CA HIS A 92 0.67 -8.21 -4.48
C HIS A 92 -0.58 -9.09 -4.48
N GLU A 93 -1.61 -8.69 -3.73
CA GLU A 93 -2.87 -9.44 -3.64
C GLU A 93 -3.58 -9.47 -5.00
N ARG A 94 -3.61 -8.34 -5.70
CA ARG A 94 -4.23 -8.26 -7.02
C ARG A 94 -3.51 -9.09 -8.08
N ALA A 95 -2.22 -9.34 -7.89
CA ALA A 95 -1.44 -10.22 -8.75
C ALA A 95 -1.68 -11.71 -8.44
N GLY A 96 -2.26 -12.02 -7.30
CA GLY A 96 -2.59 -13.40 -6.91
C GLY A 96 -1.84 -13.94 -5.71
N SER A 97 -0.97 -13.16 -5.06
CA SER A 97 -0.31 -13.61 -3.83
C SER A 97 -1.34 -13.84 -2.74
N SER A 98 -1.34 -15.04 -2.15
CA SER A 98 -2.36 -15.45 -1.19
C SER A 98 -2.05 -15.11 0.26
N ARG A 99 -0.77 -14.89 0.58
CA ARG A 99 -0.33 -14.54 1.93
C ARG A 99 0.58 -13.32 1.88
N VAL A 100 0.04 -12.17 2.26
CA VAL A 100 0.76 -10.91 2.25
C VAL A 100 0.61 -10.24 3.61
N THR A 101 1.73 -9.91 4.22
CA THR A 101 1.79 -9.17 5.49
C THR A 101 2.24 -7.74 5.20
N HIS A 102 1.43 -6.77 5.58
CA HIS A 102 1.71 -5.35 5.39
C HIS A 102 2.27 -4.75 6.69
N LEU A 103 3.56 -4.44 6.70
CA LEU A 103 4.24 -3.95 7.90
C LEU A 103 3.79 -2.55 8.33
N HIS A 104 3.32 -1.74 7.40
CA HIS A 104 2.96 -0.35 7.65
C HIS A 104 1.47 -0.06 7.36
N GLY A 105 0.64 -1.10 7.40
CA GLY A 105 -0.79 -0.98 7.14
C GLY A 105 -1.15 -1.11 5.66
N GLU A 106 -2.43 -0.95 5.37
CA GLU A 106 -2.99 -1.14 4.03
C GLU A 106 -3.92 0.02 3.69
N LEU A 107 -3.77 0.58 2.48
CA LEU A 107 -4.66 1.65 2.01
C LEU A 107 -6.10 1.19 1.82
N THR A 108 -6.31 -0.12 1.66
CA THR A 108 -7.65 -0.70 1.48
C THR A 108 -8.42 -0.91 2.78
N LYS A 109 -7.79 -0.61 3.93
CA LYS A 109 -8.43 -0.78 5.24
C LYS A 109 -8.55 0.56 5.96
N LEU A 110 -9.69 0.77 6.58
CA LEU A 110 -9.95 1.88 7.50
C LEU A 110 -10.13 1.33 8.90
N ARG A 111 -9.57 2.01 9.86
CA ARG A 111 -9.72 1.65 11.27
C ARG A 111 -10.18 2.87 12.06
N SER A 112 -11.10 2.63 12.98
CA SER A 112 -11.53 3.68 13.90
C SER A 112 -10.37 4.11 14.80
N SER A 113 -10.20 5.42 15.01
CA SER A 113 -9.21 5.94 15.95
C SER A 113 -9.60 5.70 17.39
N ARG A 114 -10.88 5.39 17.64
CA ARG A 114 -11.41 5.12 18.99
C ARG A 114 -11.52 3.64 19.32
N ASP A 115 -11.71 2.80 18.29
CA ASP A 115 -11.85 1.36 18.44
C ASP A 115 -10.94 0.66 17.42
N PRO A 116 -9.73 0.25 17.84
CA PRO A 116 -8.77 -0.37 16.92
C PRO A 116 -9.25 -1.69 16.30
N GLU A 117 -10.26 -2.34 16.87
CA GLU A 117 -10.80 -3.58 16.34
C GLU A 117 -11.89 -3.35 15.29
N SER A 118 -12.41 -2.11 15.19
CA SER A 118 -13.38 -1.77 14.18
C SER A 118 -12.66 -1.43 12.87
N VAL A 119 -12.55 -2.42 12.00
CA VAL A 119 -11.86 -2.31 10.70
C VAL A 119 -12.86 -2.46 9.58
N SER A 120 -12.81 -1.54 8.63
CA SER A 120 -13.60 -1.60 7.40
C SER A 120 -12.67 -1.61 6.20
N TYR A 121 -13.06 -2.35 5.16
CA TYR A 121 -12.33 -2.35 3.90
C TYR A 121 -12.85 -1.24 3.00
N THR A 122 -11.93 -0.49 2.40
CA THR A 122 -12.30 0.49 1.39
C THR A 122 -12.43 -0.23 0.05
N HIS A 123 -13.58 -0.04 -0.59
CA HIS A 123 -13.74 -0.52 -1.96
C HIS A 123 -13.02 0.40 -2.92
N LEU A 124 -12.71 -0.15 -4.09
CA LEU A 124 -11.92 0.54 -5.10
C LEU A 124 -12.71 1.56 -5.90
N ARG A 125 -13.70 2.16 -5.30
CA ARG A 125 -14.48 3.25 -5.90
C ARG A 125 -14.17 4.51 -5.13
N ALA A 126 -12.99 5.07 -5.42
CA ALA A 126 -12.47 6.20 -4.67
C ALA A 126 -13.38 7.42 -4.68
N HIS A 127 -14.28 7.50 -5.64
CA HIS A 127 -15.24 8.58 -5.75
C HIS A 127 -16.48 8.36 -4.88
N GLU A 128 -16.59 7.20 -4.31
CA GLU A 128 -17.61 6.89 -3.33
C GLU A 128 -17.15 7.29 -1.95
#